data_02b5f729fbc2a86dcf522f84ef0dcc0a
#
_entry.id   02b5f729fbc2a86dcf522f84ef0dcc0a
#
_cell.length_a   1.000
_cell.length_b   1.000
_cell.length_c   1.000
_cell.angle_alpha   90.00
_cell.angle_beta   90.00
_cell.angle_gamma   90.00
#
_symmetry.space_group_name_H-M   'P 1'
#
loop_
_entity.id
_entity.type
_entity.pdbx_description
1 polymer ?
#
loop_
_entity_poly.entity_id
_entity_poly.type
_entity_poly.pdbx_seq_one_letter_code
_entity_poly.pdbx_strand_id
1 'polypeptide(L)'
;MTPSKISSSRKKKIKKLMSMMNKQNQRLIPIAPPLVEMMDLVTTNEEIDYLLQMGTGLFDYKQAAKASNMSDEQFQSFFDTLKRKGLVHIEFDSLGNEEYRLNAIAVGWYEAMMHYNMGKPVEKAFSKKFDEYFKFFHKLNLAPLRNIQNVALRPFVKPSQDAAIMDPAITGKSKRKTIPINTGVSSPETMVHPTYYVTDLIEEFGNKNAISVFPCVCRHSNNLLSSPCSHEMPKESCIAFGGMAKAWASWGYGRNISKEEAIDILKEVREKGAVHSVIHERDDYRLPAMAICNCCWDCCGILKPYNMGAIALKYKSSFIARIKDDANCKGCGTCAKYCPTMAMTLKEKKAVLKSDICIGCGQCAFQCRQNNIELLPNERMVFLPVLKKSEARVVA
;
A
#
# COMPACT_ATOMS: atom_id res chain seq x y z
N MET A 1 -11.62 27.77 -14.05
CA MET A 1 -11.18 27.21 -15.32
C MET A 1 -11.87 25.88 -15.54
N THR A 2 -12.72 25.76 -16.54
CA THR A 2 -13.31 24.49 -17.00
C THR A 2 -12.16 23.59 -17.44
N PRO A 3 -12.05 22.33 -16.99
CA PRO A 3 -11.02 21.44 -17.44
C PRO A 3 -11.16 21.24 -18.95
N SER A 4 -10.12 21.58 -19.71
CA SER A 4 -10.07 21.31 -21.15
C SER A 4 -10.23 19.79 -21.33
N LYS A 5 -11.10 19.37 -22.25
CA LYS A 5 -11.26 17.94 -22.55
C LYS A 5 -9.91 17.37 -23.01
N ILE A 6 -9.42 16.35 -22.31
CA ILE A 6 -8.22 15.60 -22.72
C ILE A 6 -8.39 15.14 -24.16
N SER A 7 -7.42 15.43 -25.03
CA SER A 7 -7.47 14.99 -26.42
C SER A 7 -7.49 13.46 -26.52
N SER A 8 -8.16 12.92 -27.52
CA SER A 8 -8.27 11.48 -27.74
C SER A 8 -6.88 10.80 -27.83
N SER A 9 -5.94 11.46 -28.52
CA SER A 9 -4.56 10.98 -28.67
C SER A 9 -3.84 10.89 -27.32
N ARG A 10 -3.86 11.97 -26.51
CA ARG A 10 -3.23 12.02 -25.20
C ARG A 10 -3.84 10.99 -24.24
N LYS A 11 -5.17 10.85 -24.24
CA LYS A 11 -5.88 9.83 -23.45
C LYS A 11 -5.43 8.40 -23.80
N LYS A 12 -5.20 8.11 -25.08
CA LYS A 12 -4.69 6.81 -25.54
C LYS A 12 -3.27 6.56 -25.03
N LYS A 13 -2.38 7.56 -25.09
CA LYS A 13 -1.01 7.48 -24.57
C LYS A 13 -0.99 7.21 -23.06
N ILE A 14 -1.77 7.97 -22.27
CA ILE A 14 -1.87 7.78 -20.82
C ILE A 14 -2.35 6.36 -20.48
N LYS A 15 -3.41 5.87 -21.12
CA LYS A 15 -3.90 4.50 -20.91
C LYS A 15 -2.84 3.45 -21.23
N LYS A 16 -2.06 3.64 -22.30
CA LYS A 16 -0.95 2.75 -22.66
C LYS A 16 0.12 2.75 -21.59
N LEU A 17 0.55 3.93 -21.10
CA LEU A 17 1.53 4.06 -20.02
C LEU A 17 1.05 3.35 -18.74
N MET A 18 -0.17 3.61 -18.29
CA MET A 18 -0.73 2.97 -17.11
C MET A 18 -0.83 1.44 -17.25
N SER A 19 -1.16 0.95 -18.45
CA SER A 19 -1.14 -0.49 -18.73
C SER A 19 0.26 -1.09 -18.62
N MET A 20 1.29 -0.34 -19.07
CA MET A 20 2.70 -0.75 -18.90
C MET A 20 3.12 -0.75 -17.43
N MET A 21 2.73 0.27 -16.65
CA MET A 21 2.97 0.33 -15.20
C MET A 21 2.33 -0.88 -14.47
N ASN A 22 1.09 -1.21 -14.78
CA ASN A 22 0.43 -2.40 -14.24
C ASN A 22 1.16 -3.70 -14.61
N LYS A 23 1.53 -3.86 -15.87
CA LYS A 23 2.24 -5.06 -16.38
C LYS A 23 3.61 -5.20 -15.73
N GLN A 24 4.38 -4.12 -15.66
CA GLN A 24 5.72 -4.11 -15.05
C GLN A 24 5.69 -4.54 -13.58
N ASN A 25 4.67 -4.10 -12.85
CA ASN A 25 4.55 -4.33 -11.40
C ASN A 25 3.61 -5.49 -11.06
N GLN A 26 3.15 -6.26 -12.03
CA GLN A 26 2.20 -7.37 -11.88
C GLN A 26 0.94 -6.99 -11.09
N ARG A 27 0.53 -5.73 -11.16
CA ARG A 27 -0.64 -5.19 -10.47
C ARG A 27 -1.80 -4.94 -11.43
N LEU A 28 -3.00 -5.02 -10.89
CA LEU A 28 -4.25 -4.81 -11.63
C LEU A 28 -5.02 -3.64 -11.03
N ILE A 29 -4.46 -2.46 -11.21
CA ILE A 29 -5.19 -1.22 -10.91
C ILE A 29 -6.10 -0.93 -12.13
N PRO A 30 -7.43 -0.99 -12.00
CA PRO A 30 -8.34 -0.74 -13.11
C PRO A 30 -8.18 0.67 -13.66
N ILE A 31 -7.99 0.80 -14.99
CA ILE A 31 -7.76 2.09 -15.64
C ILE A 31 -9.11 2.74 -15.96
N ALA A 32 -9.71 3.37 -14.94
CA ALA A 32 -10.96 4.12 -15.06
C ALA A 32 -10.72 5.60 -15.44
N PRO A 33 -11.74 6.32 -15.95
CA PRO A 33 -11.60 7.71 -16.37
C PRO A 33 -10.98 8.63 -15.32
N PRO A 34 -11.36 8.63 -14.02
CA PRO A 34 -10.74 9.51 -13.01
C PRO A 34 -9.24 9.27 -12.84
N LEU A 35 -8.77 8.02 -12.98
CA LEU A 35 -7.36 7.68 -12.88
C LEU A 35 -6.57 8.22 -14.07
N VAL A 36 -7.16 8.18 -15.28
CA VAL A 36 -6.57 8.79 -16.48
C VAL A 36 -6.46 10.30 -16.33
N GLU A 37 -7.49 10.93 -15.77
CA GLU A 37 -7.52 12.37 -15.50
C GLU A 37 -6.50 12.77 -14.41
N MET A 38 -6.28 11.93 -13.41
CA MET A 38 -5.20 12.14 -12.42
C MET A 38 -3.83 12.20 -13.10
N MET A 39 -3.53 11.25 -14.00
CA MET A 39 -2.27 11.22 -14.72
C MET A 39 -2.12 12.43 -15.63
N ASP A 40 -3.21 12.84 -16.29
CA ASP A 40 -3.22 14.02 -17.17
C ASP A 40 -2.89 15.33 -16.43
N LEU A 41 -3.41 15.49 -15.21
CA LEU A 41 -3.19 16.68 -14.39
C LEU A 41 -1.72 16.92 -14.02
N VAL A 42 -0.91 15.87 -13.96
CA VAL A 42 0.42 15.93 -13.32
C VAL A 42 1.58 15.54 -14.26
N THR A 43 1.27 15.14 -15.51
CA THR A 43 2.30 14.76 -16.50
C THR A 43 2.27 15.66 -17.73
N THR A 44 3.43 15.88 -18.33
CA THR A 44 3.58 16.53 -19.63
C THR A 44 3.50 15.52 -20.77
N ASN A 45 3.36 16.00 -22.02
CA ASN A 45 3.45 15.10 -23.19
C ASN A 45 4.83 14.49 -23.34
N GLU A 46 5.87 15.27 -23.08
CA GLU A 46 7.27 14.85 -23.14
C GLU A 46 7.55 13.72 -22.14
N GLU A 47 7.10 13.86 -20.88
CA GLU A 47 7.21 12.82 -19.88
C GLU A 47 6.51 11.51 -20.31
N ILE A 48 5.29 11.61 -20.82
CA ILE A 48 4.54 10.44 -21.28
C ILE A 48 5.23 9.78 -22.46
N ASP A 49 5.69 10.56 -23.46
CA ASP A 49 6.33 10.03 -24.65
C ASP A 49 7.66 9.36 -24.32
N TYR A 50 8.45 9.97 -23.45
CA TYR A 50 9.70 9.37 -22.95
C TYR A 50 9.43 8.04 -22.21
N LEU A 51 8.48 8.00 -21.27
CA LEU A 51 8.16 6.78 -20.51
C LEU A 51 7.61 5.66 -21.40
N LEU A 52 6.86 6.00 -22.45
CA LEU A 52 6.41 5.03 -23.44
C LEU A 52 7.57 4.48 -24.28
N GLN A 53 8.58 5.30 -24.58
CA GLN A 53 9.79 4.91 -25.29
C GLN A 53 10.73 4.09 -24.41
N MET A 54 10.91 4.46 -23.16
CA MET A 54 11.68 3.70 -22.17
C MET A 54 11.18 2.25 -22.05
N GLY A 55 9.85 2.07 -22.14
CA GLY A 55 9.26 0.72 -22.16
C GLY A 55 9.14 0.10 -20.76
N THR A 56 9.14 -1.25 -20.75
CA THR A 56 9.09 -2.06 -19.52
C THR A 56 10.39 -2.84 -19.38
N GLY A 57 10.92 -2.92 -18.17
CA GLY A 57 12.19 -3.60 -17.86
C GLY A 57 12.94 -2.84 -16.77
N LEU A 58 14.15 -3.30 -16.50
CA LEU A 58 15.14 -2.60 -15.69
C LEU A 58 16.13 -1.92 -16.64
N PHE A 59 16.52 -0.71 -16.32
CA PHE A 59 17.43 0.13 -17.10
C PHE A 59 18.46 0.76 -16.17
N ASP A 60 19.71 0.76 -16.57
CA ASP A 60 20.70 1.62 -15.95
C ASP A 60 20.54 3.09 -16.43
N TYR A 61 21.28 4.01 -15.80
CA TYR A 61 21.20 5.44 -16.14
C TYR A 61 21.61 5.72 -17.60
N LYS A 62 22.62 5.00 -18.12
CA LYS A 62 23.10 5.20 -19.51
C LYS A 62 22.06 4.76 -20.53
N GLN A 63 21.40 3.61 -20.27
CA GLN A 63 20.31 3.11 -21.10
C GLN A 63 19.11 4.06 -21.07
N ALA A 64 18.76 4.60 -19.89
CA ALA A 64 17.70 5.57 -19.74
C ALA A 64 18.03 6.90 -20.46
N ALA A 65 19.26 7.40 -20.36
CA ALA A 65 19.72 8.61 -21.04
C ALA A 65 19.71 8.43 -22.57
N LYS A 66 20.16 7.27 -23.07
CA LYS A 66 20.17 6.97 -24.50
C LYS A 66 18.78 6.95 -25.13
N ALA A 67 17.75 6.66 -24.35
CA ALA A 67 16.34 6.70 -24.79
C ALA A 67 15.82 8.14 -24.92
N SER A 68 16.57 9.15 -24.51
CA SER A 68 16.23 10.57 -24.65
C SER A 68 17.05 11.21 -25.78
N ASN A 69 16.56 12.31 -26.32
CA ASN A 69 17.30 13.16 -27.26
C ASN A 69 17.84 14.42 -26.56
N MET A 70 18.09 14.36 -25.25
CA MET A 70 18.50 15.48 -24.39
C MET A 70 20.02 15.48 -24.21
N SER A 71 20.60 16.64 -23.90
CA SER A 71 21.96 16.69 -23.34
C SER A 71 21.99 16.04 -21.94
N ASP A 72 23.18 15.65 -21.47
CA ASP A 72 23.33 14.99 -20.17
C ASP A 72 22.75 15.82 -19.01
N GLU A 73 22.99 17.14 -19.00
CA GLU A 73 22.46 18.04 -17.98
C GLU A 73 20.92 18.15 -18.05
N GLN A 74 20.37 18.27 -19.25
CA GLN A 74 18.92 18.30 -19.47
C GLN A 74 18.29 16.98 -19.03
N PHE A 75 18.88 15.85 -19.42
CA PHE A 75 18.39 14.54 -19.06
C PHE A 75 18.43 14.31 -17.54
N GLN A 76 19.51 14.69 -16.87
CA GLN A 76 19.62 14.58 -15.42
C GLN A 76 18.47 15.29 -14.71
N SER A 77 18.21 16.55 -15.03
CA SER A 77 17.13 17.35 -14.44
C SER A 77 15.75 16.77 -14.74
N PHE A 78 15.53 16.34 -15.98
CA PHE A 78 14.30 15.71 -16.43
C PHE A 78 14.04 14.38 -15.71
N PHE A 79 15.07 13.52 -15.64
CA PHE A 79 14.97 12.20 -15.04
C PHE A 79 14.80 12.26 -13.52
N ASP A 80 15.46 13.23 -12.86
CA ASP A 80 15.24 13.51 -11.44
C ASP A 80 13.79 13.94 -11.16
N THR A 81 13.20 14.71 -12.07
CA THR A 81 11.78 15.06 -11.98
C THR A 81 10.88 13.82 -12.08
N LEU A 82 11.16 12.90 -13.00
CA LEU A 82 10.41 11.65 -13.13
C LEU A 82 10.49 10.76 -11.88
N LYS A 83 11.70 10.66 -11.28
CA LYS A 83 11.91 9.94 -10.01
C LYS A 83 11.11 10.58 -8.88
N ARG A 84 11.22 11.90 -8.70
CA ARG A 84 10.48 12.63 -7.66
C ARG A 84 8.97 12.57 -7.85
N LYS A 85 8.47 12.60 -9.08
CA LYS A 85 7.06 12.38 -9.39
C LYS A 85 6.61 10.92 -9.16
N GLY A 86 7.53 10.01 -8.87
CA GLY A 86 7.24 8.60 -8.70
C GLY A 86 6.83 7.89 -10.00
N LEU A 87 7.13 8.44 -11.16
CA LEU A 87 6.90 7.81 -12.46
C LEU A 87 7.93 6.73 -12.75
N VAL A 88 9.15 6.94 -12.23
CA VAL A 88 10.27 6.00 -12.27
C VAL A 88 10.61 5.55 -10.85
N HIS A 89 10.75 4.26 -10.66
CA HIS A 89 11.19 3.61 -9.43
C HIS A 89 12.68 3.32 -9.49
N ILE A 90 13.36 3.47 -8.35
CA ILE A 90 14.79 3.14 -8.19
C ILE A 90 14.87 1.79 -7.51
N GLU A 91 15.60 0.86 -8.12
CA GLU A 91 16.03 -0.40 -7.50
C GLU A 91 17.56 -0.41 -7.40
N PHE A 92 18.09 -1.36 -6.63
CA PHE A 92 19.53 -1.55 -6.52
C PHE A 92 19.85 -2.99 -6.94
N ASP A 93 20.87 -3.15 -7.78
CA ASP A 93 21.38 -4.47 -8.12
C ASP A 93 22.16 -5.11 -6.95
N SER A 94 22.64 -6.33 -7.14
CA SER A 94 23.43 -7.06 -6.12
C SER A 94 24.77 -6.39 -5.77
N LEU A 95 25.23 -5.43 -6.57
CA LEU A 95 26.47 -4.66 -6.38
C LEU A 95 26.19 -3.28 -5.79
N GLY A 96 24.92 -2.91 -5.60
CA GLY A 96 24.48 -1.62 -5.09
C GLY A 96 24.37 -0.52 -6.15
N ASN A 97 24.42 -0.85 -7.44
CA ASN A 97 24.21 0.13 -8.51
C ASN A 97 22.70 0.39 -8.68
N GLU A 98 22.36 1.64 -9.02
CA GLU A 98 20.98 2.02 -9.29
C GLU A 98 20.49 1.46 -10.62
N GLU A 99 19.34 0.81 -10.57
CA GLU A 99 18.54 0.42 -11.73
C GLU A 99 17.16 1.10 -11.66
N TYR A 100 16.57 1.32 -12.81
CA TYR A 100 15.33 2.09 -12.93
C TYR A 100 14.27 1.33 -13.70
N ARG A 101 13.02 1.50 -13.32
CA ARG A 101 11.85 0.94 -14.02
C ARG A 101 10.62 1.81 -13.86
N LEU A 102 9.59 1.56 -14.65
CA LEU A 102 8.28 2.17 -14.42
C LEU A 102 7.75 1.78 -13.03
N ASN A 103 7.30 2.77 -12.28
CA ASN A 103 6.77 2.55 -10.94
C ASN A 103 5.37 1.91 -10.99
N ALA A 104 4.93 1.35 -9.85
CA ALA A 104 3.55 0.94 -9.64
C ALA A 104 2.63 2.17 -9.58
N ILE A 105 1.37 2.01 -10.02
CA ILE A 105 0.38 3.09 -9.89
C ILE A 105 0.09 3.40 -8.42
N ALA A 106 -0.06 2.35 -7.59
CA ALA A 106 -0.19 2.39 -6.14
C ALA A 106 0.20 1.00 -5.56
N VAL A 107 1.00 0.87 -4.50
CA VAL A 107 1.78 1.87 -3.80
C VAL A 107 2.99 2.26 -4.67
N GLY A 108 3.27 3.55 -4.84
CA GLY A 108 4.36 4.02 -5.69
C GLY A 108 4.08 5.40 -6.28
N TRP A 109 3.61 5.47 -7.54
CA TRP A 109 3.34 6.73 -8.23
C TRP A 109 2.38 7.65 -7.46
N TYR A 110 1.25 7.11 -6.97
CA TYR A 110 0.26 7.93 -6.26
C TYR A 110 0.87 8.62 -5.03
N GLU A 111 1.59 7.87 -4.21
CA GLU A 111 2.17 8.37 -2.97
C GLU A 111 3.26 9.41 -3.25
N ALA A 112 4.18 9.13 -4.16
CA ALA A 112 5.25 10.06 -4.53
C ALA A 112 4.67 11.32 -5.17
N MET A 113 3.66 11.20 -6.04
CA MET A 113 3.02 12.32 -6.71
C MET A 113 2.28 13.23 -5.72
N MET A 114 1.64 12.67 -4.70
CA MET A 114 1.02 13.44 -3.62
C MET A 114 2.07 14.27 -2.86
N HIS A 115 3.21 13.67 -2.48
CA HIS A 115 4.29 14.40 -1.81
C HIS A 115 4.90 15.47 -2.74
N TYR A 116 5.16 15.13 -4.01
CA TYR A 116 5.71 16.07 -5.00
C TYR A 116 4.82 17.32 -5.20
N ASN A 117 3.50 17.14 -5.12
CA ASN A 117 2.53 18.23 -5.32
C ASN A 117 2.07 18.90 -4.02
N MET A 118 2.52 18.45 -2.85
CA MET A 118 2.11 19.01 -1.57
C MET A 118 2.36 20.52 -1.50
N GLY A 119 1.31 21.28 -1.22
CA GLY A 119 1.32 22.74 -1.25
C GLY A 119 1.19 23.39 -2.65
N LYS A 120 1.10 22.62 -3.73
CA LYS A 120 0.94 23.16 -5.09
C LYS A 120 -0.54 23.27 -5.49
N PRO A 121 -0.90 24.18 -6.41
CA PRO A 121 -2.28 24.40 -6.82
C PRO A 121 -3.00 23.16 -7.36
N VAL A 122 -2.27 22.20 -7.96
CA VAL A 122 -2.83 20.98 -8.54
C VAL A 122 -3.24 19.94 -7.50
N GLU A 123 -2.74 20.04 -6.28
CA GLU A 123 -2.88 19.04 -5.22
C GLU A 123 -4.34 18.69 -4.91
N LYS A 124 -5.18 19.72 -4.75
CA LYS A 124 -6.61 19.53 -4.44
C LYS A 124 -7.35 18.86 -5.61
N ALA A 125 -7.04 19.23 -6.85
CA ALA A 125 -7.64 18.63 -8.05
C ALA A 125 -7.24 17.17 -8.17
N PHE A 126 -5.96 16.84 -7.91
CA PHE A 126 -5.45 15.47 -7.89
C PHE A 126 -6.14 14.61 -6.82
N SER A 127 -6.25 15.13 -5.60
CA SER A 127 -6.97 14.47 -4.49
C SER A 127 -8.44 14.22 -4.81
N LYS A 128 -9.11 15.19 -5.47
CA LYS A 128 -10.50 15.03 -5.91
C LYS A 128 -10.66 13.89 -6.91
N LYS A 129 -9.75 13.76 -7.88
CA LYS A 129 -9.79 12.67 -8.86
C LYS A 129 -9.55 11.31 -8.22
N PHE A 130 -8.71 11.24 -7.20
CA PHE A 130 -8.50 10.01 -6.42
C PHE A 130 -9.78 9.58 -5.68
N ASP A 131 -10.48 10.50 -5.05
CA ASP A 131 -11.79 10.24 -4.40
C ASP A 131 -12.86 9.82 -5.45
N GLU A 132 -12.91 10.51 -6.59
CA GLU A 132 -13.80 10.17 -7.72
C GLU A 132 -13.52 8.74 -8.26
N TYR A 133 -12.25 8.31 -8.26
CA TYR A 133 -11.88 6.96 -8.67
C TYR A 133 -12.55 5.89 -7.82
N PHE A 134 -12.52 6.02 -6.50
CA PHE A 134 -13.19 5.05 -5.62
C PHE A 134 -14.72 5.18 -5.65
N LYS A 135 -15.26 6.38 -5.78
CA LYS A 135 -16.70 6.59 -5.98
C LYS A 135 -17.21 5.94 -7.26
N PHE A 136 -16.39 5.91 -8.31
CA PHE A 136 -16.72 5.22 -9.56
C PHE A 136 -16.91 3.70 -9.31
N PHE A 137 -16.00 3.08 -8.55
CA PHE A 137 -16.08 1.66 -8.24
C PHE A 137 -17.08 1.32 -7.13
N HIS A 138 -17.38 2.25 -6.23
CA HIS A 138 -18.41 2.05 -5.21
C HIS A 138 -19.77 1.65 -5.81
N LYS A 139 -20.12 2.21 -6.97
CA LYS A 139 -21.34 1.87 -7.69
C LYS A 139 -21.43 0.39 -8.11
N LEU A 140 -20.29 -0.28 -8.25
CA LEU A 140 -20.23 -1.69 -8.61
C LEU A 140 -20.49 -2.64 -7.42
N ASN A 141 -20.44 -2.09 -6.18
CA ASN A 141 -20.63 -2.83 -4.92
C ASN A 141 -19.87 -4.17 -4.88
N LEU A 142 -18.56 -4.11 -4.84
CA LEU A 142 -17.68 -5.29 -4.81
C LEU A 142 -17.64 -5.98 -3.42
N ALA A 143 -18.40 -5.49 -2.44
CA ALA A 143 -18.45 -6.06 -1.10
C ALA A 143 -18.79 -7.57 -1.07
N PRO A 144 -19.71 -8.09 -1.88
CA PRO A 144 -19.99 -9.53 -1.92
C PRO A 144 -18.79 -10.38 -2.36
N LEU A 145 -17.84 -9.79 -3.09
CA LEU A 145 -16.65 -10.50 -3.59
C LEU A 145 -15.56 -10.65 -2.53
N ARG A 146 -15.72 -10.08 -1.34
CA ARG A 146 -14.70 -10.11 -0.26
C ARG A 146 -14.30 -11.52 0.15
N ASN A 147 -15.25 -12.48 0.10
CA ASN A 147 -15.01 -13.87 0.46
C ASN A 147 -14.44 -14.71 -0.69
N ILE A 148 -14.49 -14.20 -1.92
CA ILE A 148 -13.96 -14.87 -3.12
C ILE A 148 -12.75 -14.15 -3.71
N GLN A 149 -12.03 -13.38 -2.90
CA GLN A 149 -10.86 -12.58 -3.31
C GLN A 149 -9.88 -13.36 -4.17
N ASN A 150 -9.55 -14.59 -3.74
CA ASN A 150 -8.60 -15.43 -4.44
C ASN A 150 -9.15 -16.00 -5.76
N VAL A 151 -10.48 -16.04 -5.90
CA VAL A 151 -11.16 -16.45 -7.14
C VAL A 151 -11.27 -15.28 -8.12
N ALA A 152 -11.54 -14.07 -7.62
CA ALA A 152 -11.71 -12.88 -8.44
C ALA A 152 -10.41 -12.46 -9.15
N LEU A 153 -9.25 -12.76 -8.58
CA LEU A 153 -7.94 -12.49 -9.21
C LEU A 153 -7.54 -13.51 -10.28
N ARG A 154 -8.16 -14.69 -10.31
CA ARG A 154 -7.83 -15.75 -11.27
C ARG A 154 -7.86 -15.35 -12.75
N PRO A 155 -8.86 -14.60 -13.24
CA PRO A 155 -8.92 -14.22 -14.65
C PRO A 155 -7.80 -13.29 -15.09
N PHE A 156 -7.14 -12.64 -14.13
CA PHE A 156 -6.19 -11.57 -14.38
C PHE A 156 -4.72 -11.97 -14.22
N VAL A 157 -4.47 -13.12 -13.61
CA VAL A 157 -3.11 -13.64 -13.41
C VAL A 157 -2.93 -14.86 -14.30
N LYS A 158 -2.07 -14.73 -15.33
CA LYS A 158 -1.67 -15.91 -16.13
C LYS A 158 -0.86 -16.85 -15.23
N PRO A 159 -1.24 -18.14 -15.12
CA PRO A 159 -0.40 -19.12 -14.47
C PRO A 159 0.95 -19.16 -15.16
N SER A 160 2.04 -19.05 -14.39
CA SER A 160 3.39 -19.25 -14.89
C SER A 160 3.87 -20.68 -14.58
N GLN A 161 5.00 -21.07 -15.12
CA GLN A 161 5.64 -22.34 -14.76
C GLN A 161 6.01 -22.40 -13.26
N ASP A 162 6.14 -21.24 -12.60
CA ASP A 162 6.41 -21.09 -11.17
C ASP A 162 5.12 -21.00 -10.33
N ALA A 163 3.98 -21.45 -10.89
CA ALA A 163 2.68 -21.42 -10.21
C ALA A 163 2.65 -22.11 -8.85
N ALA A 164 3.65 -22.97 -8.54
CA ALA A 164 3.80 -23.58 -7.23
C ALA A 164 4.13 -22.58 -6.11
N ILE A 165 4.61 -21.38 -6.46
CA ILE A 165 4.97 -20.30 -5.55
C ILE A 165 3.80 -19.31 -5.40
N MET A 166 2.81 -19.36 -6.29
CA MET A 166 1.64 -18.49 -6.29
C MET A 166 0.59 -18.94 -5.28
N ASP A 167 -0.36 -18.05 -5.02
CA ASP A 167 -1.52 -18.35 -4.19
C ASP A 167 -2.13 -19.72 -4.55
N PRO A 168 -2.26 -20.62 -3.58
CA PRO A 168 -2.84 -21.94 -3.78
C PRO A 168 -4.24 -21.93 -4.41
N ALA A 169 -5.01 -20.86 -4.21
CA ALA A 169 -6.31 -20.70 -4.86
C ALA A 169 -6.19 -20.61 -6.38
N ILE A 170 -5.06 -20.14 -6.91
CA ILE A 170 -4.79 -20.04 -8.35
C ILE A 170 -4.30 -21.37 -8.91
N THR A 171 -3.51 -22.10 -8.14
CA THR A 171 -2.86 -23.36 -8.58
C THR A 171 -3.61 -24.62 -8.16
N GLY A 172 -4.62 -24.51 -7.31
CA GLY A 172 -5.30 -25.64 -6.69
C GLY A 172 -4.47 -26.39 -5.64
N LYS A 173 -3.23 -25.95 -5.36
CA LYS A 173 -2.33 -26.54 -4.35
C LYS A 173 -2.28 -25.66 -3.12
N SER A 174 -2.88 -26.08 -2.04
CA SER A 174 -2.88 -25.30 -0.79
C SER A 174 -1.57 -25.48 -0.02
N LYS A 175 -0.77 -24.43 0.12
CA LYS A 175 0.21 -24.32 1.19
C LYS A 175 -0.36 -23.37 2.25
N ARG A 176 -0.92 -23.94 3.30
CA ARG A 176 -1.42 -23.20 4.45
C ARG A 176 -0.34 -23.19 5.52
N LYS A 177 -0.12 -22.04 6.14
CA LYS A 177 0.82 -21.89 7.24
C LYS A 177 0.08 -21.39 8.46
N THR A 178 0.13 -22.16 9.52
CA THR A 178 -0.41 -21.77 10.83
C THR A 178 0.74 -21.22 11.67
N ILE A 179 0.55 -20.05 12.24
CA ILE A 179 1.56 -19.39 13.07
C ILE A 179 1.06 -19.38 14.50
N PRO A 180 1.82 -19.97 15.43
CA PRO A 180 1.47 -19.93 16.84
C PRO A 180 1.56 -18.51 17.40
N ILE A 181 0.54 -18.06 18.11
CA ILE A 181 0.53 -16.74 18.77
C ILE A 181 1.66 -16.61 19.80
N ASN A 182 1.99 -17.71 20.47
CA ASN A 182 2.94 -17.73 21.59
C ASN A 182 4.40 -17.47 21.17
N THR A 183 4.71 -17.42 19.89
CA THR A 183 6.07 -17.13 19.42
C THR A 183 6.37 -15.64 19.30
N GLY A 184 5.36 -14.78 19.50
CA GLY A 184 5.51 -13.34 19.32
C GLY A 184 5.75 -12.91 17.87
N VAL A 185 5.75 -13.84 16.92
CA VAL A 185 6.09 -13.59 15.52
C VAL A 185 4.84 -13.60 14.65
N SER A 186 4.59 -12.52 13.94
CA SER A 186 3.63 -12.47 12.84
C SER A 186 4.28 -13.06 11.58
N SER A 187 3.47 -13.63 10.69
CA SER A 187 4.02 -14.10 9.42
C SER A 187 4.48 -12.93 8.55
N PRO A 188 5.70 -12.96 8.02
CA PRO A 188 6.13 -11.99 7.01
C PRO A 188 5.32 -12.09 5.72
N GLU A 189 4.57 -13.18 5.54
CA GLU A 189 3.74 -13.47 4.35
C GLU A 189 2.42 -12.68 4.32
N THR A 190 2.25 -11.68 5.18
CA THR A 190 1.06 -10.83 5.23
C THR A 190 1.43 -9.36 5.25
N MET A 191 0.52 -8.49 4.80
CA MET A 191 0.75 -7.04 4.86
C MET A 191 0.22 -6.38 6.14
N VAL A 192 -0.76 -6.99 6.80
CA VAL A 192 -1.32 -6.48 8.06
C VAL A 192 -0.68 -7.19 9.23
N HIS A 193 -0.17 -6.44 10.18
CA HIS A 193 0.55 -7.00 11.32
C HIS A 193 0.07 -6.42 12.65
N PRO A 194 0.13 -7.20 13.74
CA PRO A 194 0.03 -6.65 15.09
C PRO A 194 1.21 -5.73 15.40
N THR A 195 1.03 -4.80 16.33
CA THR A 195 2.04 -3.76 16.64
C THR A 195 3.40 -4.33 17.05
N TYR A 196 3.42 -5.41 17.85
CA TYR A 196 4.69 -6.01 18.29
C TYR A 196 5.59 -6.44 17.12
N TYR A 197 5.02 -7.05 16.08
CA TYR A 197 5.80 -7.44 14.89
C TYR A 197 6.42 -6.25 14.19
N VAL A 198 5.64 -5.17 14.06
CA VAL A 198 6.12 -3.95 13.39
C VAL A 198 7.18 -3.25 14.23
N THR A 199 7.10 -3.36 15.56
CA THR A 199 8.13 -2.88 16.48
C THR A 199 9.43 -3.67 16.31
N ASP A 200 9.35 -5.00 16.26
CA ASP A 200 10.52 -5.86 16.03
C ASP A 200 11.18 -5.56 14.66
N LEU A 201 10.36 -5.30 13.64
CA LEU A 201 10.83 -4.89 12.32
C LEU A 201 11.61 -3.57 12.37
N ILE A 202 11.13 -2.57 13.12
CA ILE A 202 11.83 -1.30 13.31
C ILE A 202 13.14 -1.50 14.08
N GLU A 203 13.16 -2.35 15.10
CA GLU A 203 14.38 -2.68 15.85
C GLU A 203 15.44 -3.32 14.94
N GLU A 204 15.03 -4.25 14.08
CA GLU A 204 15.94 -4.89 13.13
C GLU A 204 16.49 -3.91 12.09
N PHE A 205 15.61 -3.14 11.46
CA PHE A 205 16.01 -2.19 10.40
C PHE A 205 16.74 -0.98 10.96
N GLY A 206 16.35 -0.46 12.12
CA GLY A 206 16.92 0.74 12.70
C GLY A 206 18.40 0.64 13.07
N ASN A 207 18.89 -0.58 13.24
CA ASN A 207 20.32 -0.83 13.49
C ASN A 207 21.18 -0.84 12.21
N LYS A 208 20.57 -0.99 11.03
CA LYS A 208 21.27 -1.23 9.76
C LYS A 208 20.94 -0.21 8.67
N ASN A 209 19.81 0.47 8.77
CA ASN A 209 19.27 1.24 7.66
C ASN A 209 18.73 2.61 8.11
N ALA A 210 18.59 3.53 7.15
CA ALA A 210 17.88 4.78 7.37
C ALA A 210 16.39 4.51 7.63
N ILE A 211 15.84 5.26 8.58
CA ILE A 211 14.39 5.34 8.84
C ILE A 211 13.97 6.78 8.60
N SER A 212 12.85 6.97 7.94
CA SER A 212 12.26 8.29 7.72
C SER A 212 10.75 8.26 7.95
N VAL A 213 10.20 9.36 8.43
CA VAL A 213 8.76 9.55 8.61
C VAL A 213 8.24 10.57 7.59
N PHE A 214 7.02 10.33 7.12
CA PHE A 214 6.35 11.15 6.09
C PHE A 214 4.93 11.49 6.51
N PRO A 215 4.39 12.62 6.00
CA PRO A 215 2.97 12.88 6.06
C PRO A 215 2.17 11.75 5.41
N CYS A 216 1.11 11.28 6.07
CA CYS A 216 0.22 10.30 5.48
C CYS A 216 -0.56 10.92 4.32
N VAL A 217 -0.24 10.54 3.09
CA VAL A 217 -0.85 11.12 1.87
C VAL A 217 -2.36 10.89 1.77
N CYS A 218 -2.84 9.74 2.23
CA CYS A 218 -4.29 9.44 2.24
C CYS A 218 -5.04 10.40 3.17
N ARG A 219 -4.50 10.64 4.37
CA ARG A 219 -5.07 11.58 5.35
C ARG A 219 -4.98 13.00 4.85
N HIS A 220 -3.85 13.37 4.29
CA HIS A 220 -3.65 14.69 3.70
C HIS A 220 -4.66 14.94 2.57
N SER A 221 -4.84 14.00 1.66
CA SER A 221 -5.83 14.08 0.58
C SER A 221 -7.26 14.26 1.11
N ASN A 222 -7.66 13.52 2.16
CA ASN A 222 -8.97 13.67 2.77
C ASN A 222 -9.14 15.06 3.44
N ASN A 223 -8.10 15.58 4.10
CA ASN A 223 -8.14 16.92 4.69
C ASN A 223 -8.36 18.01 3.63
N LEU A 224 -7.71 17.92 2.47
CA LEU A 224 -7.91 18.82 1.33
C LEU A 224 -9.36 18.80 0.81
N LEU A 225 -10.05 17.69 0.98
CA LEU A 225 -11.44 17.49 0.57
C LEU A 225 -12.45 17.77 1.71
N SER A 226 -12.03 18.42 2.79
CA SER A 226 -12.85 18.72 3.96
C SER A 226 -13.48 17.48 4.62
N SER A 227 -12.76 16.35 4.57
CA SER A 227 -13.11 15.09 5.22
C SER A 227 -11.98 14.66 6.17
N PRO A 228 -11.75 15.37 7.28
CA PRO A 228 -10.63 15.11 8.17
C PRO A 228 -10.75 13.74 8.84
N CYS A 229 -9.61 13.20 9.27
CA CYS A 229 -9.53 11.95 10.00
C CYS A 229 -10.24 12.08 11.36
N SER A 230 -11.26 11.25 11.62
CA SER A 230 -12.03 11.28 12.87
C SER A 230 -11.25 10.73 14.08
N HIS A 231 -10.11 10.10 13.86
CA HIS A 231 -9.24 9.52 14.89
C HIS A 231 -8.11 10.44 15.33
N GLU A 232 -8.06 11.67 14.80
CA GLU A 232 -7.02 12.64 15.13
C GLU A 232 -5.59 12.07 15.04
N MET A 233 -5.36 11.24 14.03
CA MET A 233 -4.05 10.63 13.78
C MET A 233 -3.00 11.70 13.51
N PRO A 234 -1.73 11.53 13.95
CA PRO A 234 -0.67 12.48 13.66
C PRO A 234 -0.46 12.64 12.16
N LYS A 235 -0.08 13.85 11.73
CA LYS A 235 0.17 14.17 10.32
C LYS A 235 1.23 13.26 9.75
N GLU A 236 2.37 13.13 10.43
CA GLU A 236 3.48 12.26 10.09
C GLU A 236 3.28 10.90 10.76
N SER A 237 3.01 9.89 9.97
CA SER A 237 2.79 8.53 10.47
C SER A 237 3.08 7.43 9.46
N CYS A 238 3.51 7.76 8.25
CA CYS A 238 4.03 6.78 7.31
C CYS A 238 5.54 6.66 7.52
N ILE A 239 6.06 5.46 7.73
CA ILE A 239 7.47 5.20 8.00
C ILE A 239 8.06 4.46 6.81
N ALA A 240 9.22 4.87 6.33
CA ALA A 240 9.95 4.16 5.28
C ALA A 240 11.34 3.74 5.75
N PHE A 241 11.93 2.80 5.03
CA PHE A 241 13.22 2.20 5.33
C PHE A 241 14.18 2.27 4.14
N GLY A 242 15.47 2.17 4.44
CA GLY A 242 16.53 1.95 3.45
C GLY A 242 16.64 3.03 2.39
N GLY A 243 16.76 2.60 1.14
CA GLY A 243 16.92 3.51 -0.01
C GLY A 243 15.75 4.47 -0.20
N MET A 244 14.53 4.00 -0.02
CA MET A 244 13.33 4.83 -0.09
C MET A 244 13.34 5.92 0.99
N ALA A 245 13.70 5.57 2.23
CA ALA A 245 13.80 6.54 3.32
C ALA A 245 14.80 7.65 3.00
N LYS A 246 15.99 7.28 2.51
CA LYS A 246 17.05 8.22 2.13
C LYS A 246 16.61 9.15 0.99
N ALA A 247 16.10 8.57 -0.10
CA ALA A 247 15.70 9.32 -1.29
C ALA A 247 14.55 10.29 -0.97
N TRP A 248 13.51 9.85 -0.32
CA TRP A 248 12.34 10.67 -0.04
C TRP A 248 12.63 11.78 0.97
N ALA A 249 13.46 11.50 2.00
CA ALA A 249 13.90 12.53 2.93
C ALA A 249 14.77 13.58 2.23
N SER A 250 15.69 13.17 1.33
CA SER A 250 16.52 14.11 0.56
C SER A 250 15.71 14.98 -0.40
N TRP A 251 14.55 14.49 -0.87
CA TRP A 251 13.61 15.25 -1.70
C TRP A 251 12.72 16.21 -0.89
N GLY A 252 12.81 16.18 0.44
CA GLY A 252 11.97 17.00 1.32
C GLY A 252 10.54 16.50 1.50
N TYR A 253 10.27 15.23 1.23
CA TYR A 253 8.94 14.64 1.42
C TYR A 253 8.65 14.28 2.88
N GLY A 254 9.69 14.08 3.66
CA GLY A 254 9.68 13.80 5.07
C GLY A 254 11.03 14.06 5.70
N ARG A 255 11.30 13.46 6.84
CA ARG A 255 12.54 13.63 7.60
C ARG A 255 13.06 12.31 8.15
N ASN A 256 14.37 12.23 8.33
CA ASN A 256 14.99 11.10 9.02
C ASN A 256 14.62 11.11 10.51
N ILE A 257 14.41 9.93 11.06
CA ILE A 257 14.08 9.73 12.47
C ILE A 257 14.92 8.59 13.07
N SER A 258 15.00 8.55 14.40
CA SER A 258 15.57 7.41 15.11
C SER A 258 14.58 6.24 15.17
N LYS A 259 15.06 5.05 15.52
CA LYS A 259 14.20 3.90 15.76
C LYS A 259 13.27 4.10 16.96
N GLU A 260 13.75 4.78 17.99
CA GLU A 260 12.98 5.10 19.20
C GLU A 260 11.79 6.00 18.83
N GLU A 261 12.04 7.05 18.05
CA GLU A 261 10.96 7.93 17.55
C GLU A 261 9.97 7.17 16.66
N ALA A 262 10.45 6.26 15.79
CA ALA A 262 9.57 5.42 14.99
C ALA A 262 8.67 4.52 15.85
N ILE A 263 9.21 3.92 16.90
CA ILE A 263 8.46 3.10 17.87
C ILE A 263 7.43 3.95 18.63
N ASP A 264 7.77 5.17 19.01
CA ASP A 264 6.84 6.06 19.74
C ASP A 264 5.70 6.50 18.82
N ILE A 265 5.96 6.77 17.53
CA ILE A 265 4.92 7.00 16.53
C ILE A 265 3.99 5.77 16.43
N LEU A 266 4.53 4.55 16.39
CA LEU A 266 3.70 3.34 16.35
C LEU A 266 2.80 3.21 17.57
N LYS A 267 3.30 3.50 18.77
CA LYS A 267 2.51 3.46 20.01
C LYS A 267 1.37 4.48 19.96
N GLU A 268 1.67 5.72 19.59
CA GLU A 268 0.67 6.79 19.47
C GLU A 268 -0.45 6.42 18.49
N VAL A 269 -0.09 6.00 17.28
CA VAL A 269 -1.10 5.67 16.25
C VAL A 269 -1.92 4.43 16.60
N ARG A 270 -1.32 3.45 17.29
CA ARG A 270 -2.02 2.26 17.81
C ARG A 270 -3.12 2.65 18.79
N GLU A 271 -2.81 3.53 19.74
CA GLU A 271 -3.77 4.02 20.73
C GLU A 271 -4.97 4.69 20.06
N LYS A 272 -4.74 5.37 18.94
CA LYS A 272 -5.76 6.01 18.13
C LYS A 272 -6.48 5.05 17.16
N GLY A 273 -6.12 3.77 17.13
CA GLY A 273 -6.80 2.73 16.34
C GLY A 273 -6.20 2.43 14.97
N ALA A 274 -4.96 2.79 14.71
CA ALA A 274 -4.31 2.52 13.43
C ALA A 274 -4.12 1.02 13.17
N VAL A 275 -4.22 0.63 11.91
CA VAL A 275 -3.80 -0.66 11.39
C VAL A 275 -2.40 -0.51 10.79
N HIS A 276 -1.47 -1.33 11.25
CA HIS A 276 -0.12 -1.39 10.68
C HIS A 276 -0.09 -2.28 9.46
N SER A 277 0.33 -1.73 8.34
CA SER A 277 0.50 -2.47 7.08
C SER A 277 1.93 -2.32 6.60
N VAL A 278 2.67 -3.41 6.55
CA VAL A 278 4.03 -3.45 5.99
C VAL A 278 3.94 -3.57 4.48
N ILE A 279 4.69 -2.76 3.79
CA ILE A 279 4.78 -2.75 2.34
C ILE A 279 6.16 -3.24 1.97
N HIS A 280 6.20 -4.32 1.21
CA HIS A 280 7.42 -4.89 0.67
C HIS A 280 7.65 -4.42 -0.76
N GLU A 281 8.89 -4.49 -1.22
CA GLU A 281 9.20 -4.27 -2.62
C GLU A 281 8.34 -5.16 -3.52
N ARG A 282 7.79 -4.59 -4.59
CA ARG A 282 6.92 -5.30 -5.57
C ARG A 282 5.71 -6.03 -4.96
N ASP A 283 5.27 -5.66 -3.74
CA ASP A 283 4.26 -6.39 -2.96
C ASP A 283 4.63 -7.85 -2.65
N ASP A 284 5.91 -8.15 -2.64
CA ASP A 284 6.43 -9.48 -2.38
C ASP A 284 7.11 -9.53 -1.01
N TYR A 285 6.51 -10.21 -0.05
CA TYR A 285 7.06 -10.33 1.31
C TYR A 285 8.43 -11.01 1.38
N ARG A 286 8.86 -11.69 0.29
CA ARG A 286 10.20 -12.29 0.17
C ARG A 286 11.27 -11.23 -0.09
N LEU A 287 10.86 -10.04 -0.49
CA LEU A 287 11.73 -8.89 -0.69
C LEU A 287 11.72 -7.97 0.56
N PRO A 288 12.71 -7.09 0.71
CA PRO A 288 12.81 -6.21 1.87
C PRO A 288 11.55 -5.37 2.10
N ALA A 289 11.24 -5.10 3.37
CA ALA A 289 10.22 -4.14 3.74
C ALA A 289 10.67 -2.74 3.35
N MET A 290 9.82 -2.01 2.64
CA MET A 290 10.09 -0.63 2.22
C MET A 290 9.45 0.40 3.16
N ALA A 291 8.25 0.09 3.65
CA ALA A 291 7.49 1.06 4.42
C ALA A 291 6.49 0.40 5.37
N ILE A 292 6.11 1.15 6.40
CA ILE A 292 4.99 0.86 7.29
C ILE A 292 3.95 1.97 7.12
N CYS A 293 2.75 1.59 6.66
CA CYS A 293 1.58 2.44 6.67
C CYS A 293 0.82 2.27 7.99
N ASN A 294 0.48 3.38 8.63
CA ASN A 294 -0.34 3.43 9.84
C ASN A 294 -1.74 3.96 9.47
N CYS A 295 -2.62 3.04 9.12
CA CYS A 295 -3.88 3.31 8.45
C CYS A 295 -5.06 3.42 9.41
N CYS A 296 -5.87 4.46 9.30
CA CYS A 296 -7.21 4.51 9.92
C CYS A 296 -8.31 4.14 8.90
N TRP A 297 -9.45 3.71 9.38
CA TRP A 297 -10.50 3.17 8.52
C TRP A 297 -11.26 4.22 7.71
N ASP A 298 -11.25 5.47 8.13
CA ASP A 298 -12.04 6.57 7.54
C ASP A 298 -11.30 7.40 6.49
N CYS A 299 -9.96 7.39 6.52
CA CYS A 299 -9.16 8.19 5.58
C CYS A 299 -8.17 7.38 4.73
N CYS A 300 -7.89 6.11 5.07
CA CYS A 300 -6.95 5.28 4.29
C CYS A 300 -7.47 4.98 2.89
N GLY A 301 -6.62 5.15 1.88
CA GLY A 301 -6.93 4.86 0.47
C GLY A 301 -7.20 3.38 0.16
N ILE A 302 -7.08 2.48 1.14
CA ILE A 302 -7.43 1.06 1.02
C ILE A 302 -8.60 0.71 1.93
N LEU A 303 -8.55 1.08 3.21
CA LEU A 303 -9.60 0.69 4.18
C LEU A 303 -10.93 1.38 3.90
N LYS A 304 -10.92 2.68 3.62
CA LYS A 304 -12.14 3.42 3.28
C LYS A 304 -12.83 2.87 2.02
N PRO A 305 -12.15 2.70 0.87
CA PRO A 305 -12.76 2.09 -0.31
C PRO A 305 -13.22 0.64 -0.09
N TYR A 306 -12.49 -0.13 0.70
CA TYR A 306 -12.90 -1.48 1.08
C TYR A 306 -14.22 -1.47 1.86
N ASN A 307 -14.34 -0.60 2.86
CA ASN A 307 -15.56 -0.47 3.66
C ASN A 307 -16.75 0.03 2.83
N MET A 308 -16.51 0.90 1.86
CA MET A 308 -17.52 1.37 0.90
C MET A 308 -17.92 0.31 -0.14
N GLY A 309 -17.24 -0.82 -0.23
CA GLY A 309 -17.48 -1.81 -1.27
C GLY A 309 -16.92 -1.43 -2.66
N ALA A 310 -16.06 -0.42 -2.74
CA ALA A 310 -15.41 -0.01 -3.99
C ALA A 310 -14.27 -0.97 -4.40
N ILE A 311 -13.66 -1.64 -3.43
CA ILE A 311 -12.67 -2.70 -3.64
C ILE A 311 -13.01 -3.93 -2.82
N ALA A 312 -12.73 -5.10 -3.35
CA ALA A 312 -12.93 -6.38 -2.66
C ALA A 312 -11.70 -6.79 -1.85
N LEU A 313 -10.51 -6.39 -2.30
CA LEU A 313 -9.24 -6.84 -1.74
C LEU A 313 -8.85 -6.02 -0.52
N LYS A 314 -8.54 -6.73 0.57
CA LYS A 314 -7.87 -6.20 1.74
C LYS A 314 -6.93 -7.26 2.30
N TYR A 315 -5.71 -6.89 2.47
CA TYR A 315 -4.72 -7.77 3.09
C TYR A 315 -5.11 -8.10 4.53
N LYS A 316 -4.98 -9.37 4.90
CA LYS A 316 -5.31 -9.88 6.22
C LYS A 316 -4.04 -10.37 6.90
N SER A 317 -3.97 -10.27 8.23
CA SER A 317 -2.88 -10.87 9.00
C SER A 317 -3.08 -12.39 9.13
N SER A 318 -2.06 -13.08 9.65
CA SER A 318 -2.14 -14.51 10.00
C SER A 318 -2.92 -14.78 11.30
N PHE A 319 -3.72 -13.82 11.73
CA PHE A 319 -4.50 -13.90 12.97
C PHE A 319 -5.97 -13.59 12.73
N ILE A 320 -6.79 -14.04 13.69
CA ILE A 320 -8.21 -13.68 13.80
C ILE A 320 -8.51 -13.33 15.25
N ALA A 321 -9.40 -12.37 15.48
CA ALA A 321 -9.86 -12.07 16.82
C ALA A 321 -10.78 -13.18 17.35
N ARG A 322 -10.71 -13.44 18.66
CA ARG A 322 -11.64 -14.31 19.40
C ARG A 322 -12.10 -13.62 20.67
N ILE A 323 -13.38 -13.67 20.98
CA ILE A 323 -13.94 -13.30 22.27
C ILE A 323 -13.74 -14.50 23.20
N LYS A 324 -13.11 -14.30 24.37
CA LYS A 324 -12.74 -15.38 25.28
C LYS A 324 -13.97 -15.93 26.04
N ASP A 325 -14.79 -15.02 26.55
CA ASP A 325 -15.96 -15.36 27.34
C ASP A 325 -17.01 -14.25 27.24
N ASP A 326 -18.23 -14.61 26.84
CA ASP A 326 -19.32 -13.66 26.71
C ASP A 326 -19.78 -13.08 28.06
N ALA A 327 -19.64 -13.84 29.17
CA ALA A 327 -19.97 -13.37 30.51
C ALA A 327 -19.11 -12.17 30.93
N ASN A 328 -17.84 -12.15 30.55
CA ASN A 328 -16.89 -11.07 30.85
C ASN A 328 -17.07 -9.82 29.98
N CYS A 329 -17.87 -9.90 28.91
CA CYS A 329 -18.14 -8.76 28.06
C CYS A 329 -19.09 -7.77 28.73
N LYS A 330 -18.63 -6.54 28.95
CA LYS A 330 -19.43 -5.44 29.56
C LYS A 330 -20.27 -4.66 28.56
N GLY A 331 -20.23 -4.99 27.26
CA GLY A 331 -21.03 -4.31 26.24
C GLY A 331 -20.63 -2.87 25.97
N CYS A 332 -19.42 -2.43 26.34
CA CYS A 332 -18.99 -1.04 26.23
C CYS A 332 -18.80 -0.52 24.79
N GLY A 333 -18.74 -1.40 23.80
CA GLY A 333 -18.64 -1.05 22.39
C GLY A 333 -17.27 -0.62 21.89
N THR A 334 -16.25 -0.50 22.74
CA THR A 334 -14.94 -0.02 22.35
C THR A 334 -14.31 -0.85 21.24
N CYS A 335 -14.42 -2.17 21.32
CA CYS A 335 -13.92 -3.07 20.28
C CYS A 335 -14.59 -2.89 18.91
N ALA A 336 -15.87 -2.54 18.90
CA ALA A 336 -16.60 -2.23 17.67
C ALA A 336 -16.21 -0.86 17.11
N LYS A 337 -16.06 0.14 17.99
CA LYS A 337 -15.62 1.51 17.62
C LYS A 337 -14.26 1.50 16.89
N TYR A 338 -13.32 0.70 17.37
CA TYR A 338 -11.96 0.63 16.81
C TYR A 338 -11.77 -0.46 15.75
N CYS A 339 -12.84 -1.16 15.35
CA CYS A 339 -12.72 -2.18 14.32
C CYS A 339 -12.64 -1.57 12.91
N PRO A 340 -11.50 -1.65 12.22
CA PRO A 340 -11.27 -0.95 10.96
C PRO A 340 -12.11 -1.47 9.79
N THR A 341 -12.66 -2.69 9.90
CA THR A 341 -13.49 -3.34 8.86
C THR A 341 -14.90 -3.61 9.31
N MET A 342 -15.30 -3.11 10.48
CA MET A 342 -16.61 -3.34 11.08
C MET A 342 -16.92 -4.84 11.28
N ALA A 343 -15.85 -5.66 11.42
CA ALA A 343 -15.97 -7.08 11.72
C ALA A 343 -16.47 -7.32 13.15
N MET A 344 -16.07 -6.46 14.09
CA MET A 344 -16.54 -6.49 15.48
C MET A 344 -17.75 -5.57 15.62
N THR A 345 -18.86 -6.11 16.15
CA THR A 345 -20.11 -5.38 16.36
C THR A 345 -20.66 -5.69 17.75
N LEU A 346 -21.74 -5.01 18.14
CA LEU A 346 -22.50 -5.35 19.34
C LEU A 346 -23.86 -5.92 18.96
N LYS A 347 -24.23 -7.03 19.62
CA LYS A 347 -25.59 -7.57 19.60
C LYS A 347 -25.99 -7.81 21.07
N GLU A 348 -27.14 -7.29 21.50
CA GLU A 348 -27.66 -7.43 22.87
C GLU A 348 -26.60 -7.09 23.95
N LYS A 349 -25.88 -5.97 23.75
CA LYS A 349 -24.78 -5.51 24.60
C LYS A 349 -23.63 -6.51 24.74
N LYS A 350 -23.47 -7.44 23.81
CA LYS A 350 -22.33 -8.36 23.74
C LYS A 350 -21.57 -8.13 22.44
N ALA A 351 -20.25 -8.30 22.49
CA ALA A 351 -19.41 -8.22 21.29
C ALA A 351 -19.66 -9.45 20.39
N VAL A 352 -19.77 -9.24 19.10
CA VAL A 352 -19.95 -10.31 18.09
C VAL A 352 -18.96 -10.09 16.96
N LEU A 353 -18.27 -11.14 16.55
CA LEU A 353 -17.29 -11.13 15.46
C LEU A 353 -17.88 -11.71 14.17
N LYS A 354 -17.77 -10.95 13.08
CA LYS A 354 -17.92 -11.45 11.70
C LYS A 354 -16.53 -11.87 11.19
N SER A 355 -16.26 -13.16 11.29
CA SER A 355 -14.91 -13.72 11.01
C SER A 355 -14.43 -13.54 9.56
N ASP A 356 -15.36 -13.55 8.60
CA ASP A 356 -15.13 -13.43 7.16
C ASP A 356 -14.49 -12.10 6.77
N ILE A 357 -14.85 -11.01 7.45
CA ILE A 357 -14.32 -9.66 7.20
C ILE A 357 -13.27 -9.21 8.23
N CYS A 358 -12.95 -10.04 9.22
CA CYS A 358 -11.87 -9.77 10.17
C CYS A 358 -10.52 -9.83 9.46
N ILE A 359 -9.70 -8.79 9.64
CA ILE A 359 -8.34 -8.71 9.07
C ILE A 359 -7.24 -9.07 10.08
N GLY A 360 -7.60 -9.40 11.32
CA GLY A 360 -6.66 -9.84 12.36
C GLY A 360 -5.67 -8.78 12.83
N CYS A 361 -6.01 -7.50 12.74
CA CYS A 361 -5.12 -6.38 13.08
C CYS A 361 -4.85 -6.20 14.58
N GLY A 362 -5.63 -6.84 15.47
CA GLY A 362 -5.45 -6.80 16.91
C GLY A 362 -6.04 -5.58 17.62
N GLN A 363 -6.60 -4.59 16.92
CA GLN A 363 -7.11 -3.37 17.55
C GLN A 363 -8.21 -3.65 18.59
N CYS A 364 -9.13 -4.55 18.31
CA CYS A 364 -10.20 -4.90 19.26
C CYS A 364 -9.64 -5.56 20.53
N ALA A 365 -8.58 -6.36 20.44
CA ALA A 365 -7.91 -6.98 21.58
C ALA A 365 -7.16 -5.92 22.41
N PHE A 366 -6.42 -5.03 21.77
CA PHE A 366 -5.69 -3.94 22.43
C PHE A 366 -6.62 -2.97 23.17
N GLN A 367 -7.75 -2.61 22.56
CA GLN A 367 -8.71 -1.66 23.12
C GLN A 367 -9.66 -2.26 24.17
N CYS A 368 -9.63 -3.58 24.37
CA CYS A 368 -10.53 -4.24 25.32
C CYS A 368 -10.04 -4.11 26.77
N ARG A 369 -10.58 -3.17 27.53
CA ARG A 369 -10.24 -2.96 28.95
C ARG A 369 -10.47 -4.19 29.85
N GLN A 370 -11.33 -5.12 29.42
CA GLN A 370 -11.59 -6.38 30.14
C GLN A 370 -10.61 -7.49 29.73
N ASN A 371 -9.67 -7.22 28.84
CA ASN A 371 -8.78 -8.23 28.26
C ASN A 371 -9.51 -9.48 27.76
N ASN A 372 -10.73 -9.29 27.27
CA ASN A 372 -11.67 -10.36 26.88
C ASN A 372 -11.61 -10.70 25.39
N ILE A 373 -10.68 -10.12 24.64
CA ILE A 373 -10.47 -10.42 23.23
C ILE A 373 -8.99 -10.75 23.03
N GLU A 374 -8.74 -11.81 22.29
CA GLU A 374 -7.40 -12.25 21.95
C GLU A 374 -7.27 -12.47 20.43
N LEU A 375 -6.05 -12.63 19.95
CA LEU A 375 -5.74 -13.04 18.60
C LEU A 375 -5.34 -14.51 18.58
N LEU A 376 -6.01 -15.29 17.73
CA LEU A 376 -5.64 -16.67 17.45
C LEU A 376 -4.95 -16.77 16.10
N PRO A 377 -4.02 -17.74 15.92
CA PRO A 377 -3.53 -18.11 14.61
C PRO A 377 -4.69 -18.44 13.67
N ASN A 378 -4.61 -17.97 12.44
CA ASN A 378 -5.60 -18.27 11.44
C ASN A 378 -4.93 -18.41 10.08
N GLU A 379 -5.20 -19.52 9.44
CA GLU A 379 -4.66 -19.79 8.11
C GLU A 379 -5.19 -18.75 7.12
N ARG A 380 -4.30 -18.17 6.33
CA ARG A 380 -4.61 -17.23 5.27
C ARG A 380 -3.97 -17.68 3.97
N MET A 381 -4.71 -17.55 2.89
CA MET A 381 -4.12 -17.64 1.56
C MET A 381 -3.49 -16.30 1.24
N VAL A 382 -2.23 -16.33 0.79
CA VAL A 382 -1.48 -15.16 0.36
C VAL A 382 -1.22 -15.24 -1.13
N PHE A 383 -1.26 -14.11 -1.80
CA PHE A 383 -0.87 -14.00 -3.19
C PHE A 383 0.61 -13.63 -3.25
N LEU A 384 1.38 -14.45 -3.97
CA LEU A 384 2.80 -14.21 -4.23
C LEU A 384 2.99 -13.88 -5.70
N PRO A 385 3.61 -12.73 -6.01
CA PRO A 385 4.04 -12.43 -7.37
C PRO A 385 5.03 -13.48 -7.88
N VAL A 386 5.04 -13.70 -9.19
CA VAL A 386 6.01 -14.59 -9.83
C VAL A 386 7.36 -13.89 -9.86
N LEU A 387 8.35 -14.43 -9.16
CA LEU A 387 9.73 -13.97 -9.28
C LEU A 387 10.32 -14.44 -10.61
N LYS A 388 10.97 -13.54 -11.35
CA LYS A 388 11.81 -13.93 -12.49
C LYS A 388 13.05 -14.66 -11.97
N LYS A 389 13.62 -15.57 -12.78
CA LYS A 389 14.81 -16.36 -12.39
C LYS A 389 16.00 -15.49 -11.93
N SER A 390 16.16 -14.29 -12.48
CA SER A 390 17.17 -13.32 -12.06
C SER A 390 16.92 -12.74 -10.65
N GLU A 391 15.71 -12.75 -10.18
CA GLU A 391 15.26 -12.17 -8.91
C GLU A 391 15.30 -13.20 -7.77
N ALA A 392 15.27 -14.49 -8.10
CA ALA A 392 15.32 -15.59 -7.12
C ALA A 392 16.66 -15.67 -6.36
N ARG A 393 17.72 -15.03 -6.87
CA ARG A 393 19.06 -15.02 -6.24
C ARG A 393 19.19 -14.06 -5.06
N VAL A 394 18.22 -13.15 -4.86
CA VAL A 394 18.25 -12.15 -3.78
C VAL A 394 17.62 -12.69 -2.49
N VAL A 395 16.99 -13.86 -2.56
CA VAL A 395 16.17 -14.44 -1.46
C VAL A 395 16.85 -15.69 -0.83
N ALA A 396 18.04 -16.08 -1.30
CA ALA A 396 18.80 -17.22 -0.79
C ALA A 396 19.85 -16.82 0.25
#